data_5b9ce0c545ea8a45bdb902d25fd192a1
#
_entry.id   5b9ce0c545ea8a45bdb902d25fd192a1
#
_cell.length_a   1.000
_cell.length_b   1.000
_cell.length_c   1.000
_cell.angle_alpha   90.00
_cell.angle_beta   90.00
_cell.angle_gamma   90.00
#
_symmetry.space_group_name_H-M   'P 1'
#
loop_
_entity.id
_entity.type
_entity.pdbx_description
1 polymer ?
#
loop_
_entity_poly.entity_id
_entity_poly.type
_entity_poly.pdbx_seq_one_letter_code
_entity_poly.pdbx_strand_id
1 'polypeptide(L)'
;MSNAPMDNVRAEQLARRSLKQLIRKYNLSHGGDKEALQKILDHIASTPLYVPFAKDSKPDDMKVITLTTPDAVFVPVFTSSIDFGKVAESADIKLMSPKDFIPMIVELGHHLVVNPFGEYFLLWPELMREHMLPFLEQYNSFVDTAFTSPPKN
;
A
#
# COMPACT_ATOMS: atom_id res chain seq x y z
N MET A 1 17.72 19.37 16.38
CA MET A 1 17.56 19.14 16.07
C MET A 1 16.90 18.44 15.42
N SER A 2 16.93 17.88 15.21
CA SER A 2 16.38 17.28 14.33
C SER A 2 15.14 16.68 14.57
N ASN A 3 14.18 16.92 13.86
CA ASN A 3 12.87 16.32 13.93
C ASN A 3 12.65 15.33 12.80
N ALA A 4 13.73 14.76 12.33
CA ALA A 4 13.63 13.92 11.15
C ALA A 4 12.61 12.78 11.31
N PRO A 5 12.60 12.01 12.42
CA PRO A 5 11.58 10.95 12.57
C PRO A 5 10.17 11.49 12.61
N MET A 6 9.99 12.61 13.29
CA MET A 6 8.69 13.25 13.37
C MET A 6 8.26 13.77 12.01
N ASP A 7 9.20 14.38 11.28
CA ASP A 7 8.91 14.90 9.96
C ASP A 7 8.55 13.79 8.99
N ASN A 8 9.23 12.64 9.10
CA ASN A 8 8.94 11.50 8.24
C ASN A 8 7.55 10.93 8.51
N VAL A 9 7.19 10.83 9.78
CA VAL A 9 5.86 10.34 10.15
C VAL A 9 4.79 11.28 9.60
N ARG A 10 5.00 12.58 9.76
CA ARG A 10 4.05 13.56 9.25
C ARG A 10 3.95 13.49 7.73
N ALA A 11 5.09 13.37 7.05
CA ALA A 11 5.11 13.30 5.60
C ALA A 11 4.34 12.07 5.11
N GLU A 12 4.52 10.93 5.78
CA GLU A 12 3.80 9.72 5.42
C GLU A 12 2.31 9.86 5.65
N GLN A 13 1.93 10.50 6.75
CA GLN A 13 0.51 10.74 7.03
C GLN A 13 -0.12 11.63 5.96
N LEU A 14 0.60 12.68 5.55
CA LEU A 14 0.11 13.55 4.50
C LEU A 14 0.02 12.83 3.17
N ALA A 15 0.98 11.97 2.88
CA ALA A 15 0.96 11.20 1.64
C ALA A 15 -0.24 10.26 1.61
N ARG A 16 -0.55 9.60 2.72
CA ARG A 16 -1.71 8.71 2.78
C ARG A 16 -3.01 9.49 2.64
N ARG A 17 -3.08 10.68 3.23
CA ARG A 17 -4.25 11.53 3.07
C ARG A 17 -4.40 11.97 1.62
N SER A 18 -3.31 12.34 0.98
CA SER A 18 -3.33 12.73 -0.42
C SER A 18 -3.79 11.58 -1.30
N LEU A 19 -3.33 10.37 -1.00
CA LEU A 19 -3.77 9.20 -1.75
C LEU A 19 -5.27 9.02 -1.66
N LYS A 20 -5.82 9.16 -0.46
CA LYS A 20 -7.25 9.02 -0.25
C LYS A 20 -8.03 10.06 -1.06
N GLN A 21 -7.54 11.30 -1.09
CA GLN A 21 -8.17 12.36 -1.85
C GLN A 21 -8.08 12.10 -3.35
N LEU A 22 -6.96 11.59 -3.82
CA LEU A 22 -6.78 11.28 -5.24
C LEU A 22 -7.72 10.15 -5.66
N ILE A 23 -7.90 9.15 -4.81
CA ILE A 23 -8.83 8.06 -5.10
C ILE A 23 -10.23 8.61 -5.26
N ARG A 24 -10.64 9.49 -4.36
CA ARG A 24 -11.96 10.10 -4.46
C ARG A 24 -12.11 10.89 -5.76
N LYS A 25 -11.10 11.67 -6.10
CA LYS A 25 -11.14 12.47 -7.33
C LYS A 25 -11.25 11.58 -8.55
N TYR A 26 -10.47 10.50 -8.58
CA TYR A 26 -10.51 9.56 -9.69
C TYR A 26 -11.88 8.90 -9.79
N ASN A 27 -12.44 8.48 -8.66
CA ASN A 27 -13.74 7.82 -8.65
C ASN A 27 -14.86 8.78 -9.07
N LEU A 28 -14.78 10.04 -8.66
CA LEU A 28 -15.76 11.03 -9.07
C LEU A 28 -15.73 11.28 -10.56
N SER A 29 -14.60 11.07 -11.20
CA SER A 29 -14.48 11.23 -12.65
C SER A 29 -14.89 9.97 -13.40
N HIS A 30 -15.37 8.96 -12.69
CA HIS A 30 -15.75 7.65 -13.25
C HIS A 30 -14.60 7.04 -14.05
N GLY A 31 -13.39 7.21 -13.53
CA GLY A 31 -12.20 6.63 -14.16
C GLY A 31 -11.66 7.44 -15.32
N GLY A 32 -12.15 8.64 -15.53
CA GLY A 32 -11.69 9.46 -16.65
C GLY A 32 -10.48 10.34 -16.35
N ASP A 33 -10.18 10.56 -15.07
CA ASP A 33 -9.08 11.45 -14.69
C ASP A 33 -7.77 10.66 -14.70
N LYS A 34 -7.12 10.63 -15.86
CA LYS A 34 -5.90 9.84 -16.03
C LYS A 34 -4.73 10.39 -15.25
N GLU A 35 -4.73 11.70 -15.03
CA GLU A 35 -3.67 12.30 -14.23
C GLU A 35 -3.79 11.86 -12.77
N ALA A 36 -5.02 11.83 -12.26
CA ALA A 36 -5.24 11.34 -10.91
C ALA A 36 -4.83 9.86 -10.80
N LEU A 37 -5.14 9.07 -11.81
CA LEU A 37 -4.74 7.66 -11.82
C LEU A 37 -3.23 7.51 -11.71
N GLN A 38 -2.48 8.28 -12.50
CA GLN A 38 -1.02 8.19 -12.45
C GLN A 38 -0.50 8.57 -11.07
N LYS A 39 -1.07 9.61 -10.49
CA LYS A 39 -0.66 10.04 -9.15
C LYS A 39 -0.99 9.00 -8.09
N ILE A 40 -2.14 8.33 -8.25
CA ILE A 40 -2.50 7.25 -7.32
C ILE A 40 -1.46 6.14 -7.39
N LEU A 41 -1.09 5.73 -8.58
CA LEU A 41 -0.10 4.66 -8.74
C LEU A 41 1.24 5.06 -8.14
N ASP A 42 1.65 6.30 -8.36
CA ASP A 42 2.89 6.80 -7.78
C ASP A 42 2.84 6.82 -6.27
N HIS A 43 1.71 7.22 -5.71
CA HIS A 43 1.56 7.26 -4.24
C HIS A 43 1.57 5.86 -3.65
N ILE A 44 0.88 4.91 -4.28
CA ILE A 44 0.85 3.55 -3.76
C ILE A 44 2.26 2.95 -3.81
N ALA A 45 3.02 3.28 -4.85
CA ALA A 45 4.36 2.73 -5.02
C ALA A 45 5.39 3.36 -4.09
N SER A 46 5.05 4.47 -3.41
CA SER A 46 6.03 5.19 -2.61
C SER A 46 5.59 5.47 -1.17
N THR A 47 4.40 5.04 -0.77
CA THR A 47 3.86 5.41 0.54
C THR A 47 3.55 4.16 1.35
N PRO A 48 4.06 4.05 2.58
CA PRO A 48 3.66 2.93 3.45
C PRO A 48 2.17 2.93 3.71
N LEU A 49 1.59 1.75 3.67
CA LEU A 49 0.16 1.56 3.91
C LEU A 49 -0.04 0.49 4.96
N TYR A 50 -1.22 0.46 5.55
CA TYR A 50 -1.55 -0.51 6.59
C TYR A 50 -2.02 -1.80 5.95
N VAL A 51 -1.40 -2.91 6.33
CA VAL A 51 -1.69 -4.25 5.78
C VAL A 51 -2.12 -5.16 6.92
N PRO A 52 -3.29 -5.81 6.81
CA PRO A 52 -3.77 -6.68 7.88
C PRO A 52 -3.29 -8.11 7.71
N PHE A 53 -2.85 -8.72 8.81
CA PHE A 53 -2.42 -10.10 8.84
C PHE A 53 -3.27 -10.87 9.84
N ALA A 54 -3.41 -12.16 9.62
CA ALA A 54 -4.14 -13.01 10.55
C ALA A 54 -3.44 -12.97 11.92
N LYS A 55 -4.23 -12.91 12.99
CA LYS A 55 -3.68 -12.78 14.33
C LYS A 55 -2.81 -13.95 14.74
N ASP A 56 -3.06 -15.13 14.17
CA ASP A 56 -2.27 -16.30 14.50
C ASP A 56 -1.07 -16.47 13.59
N SER A 57 -0.75 -15.45 12.79
CA SER A 57 0.42 -15.50 11.93
C SER A 57 1.70 -15.60 12.77
N LYS A 58 2.64 -16.39 12.29
CA LYS A 58 3.93 -16.51 12.93
C LYS A 58 4.94 -15.66 12.19
N PRO A 59 6.02 -15.22 12.88
CA PRO A 59 6.98 -14.32 12.22
C PRO A 59 7.54 -14.86 10.92
N ASP A 60 7.67 -16.19 10.80
CA ASP A 60 8.20 -16.79 9.60
C ASP A 60 7.13 -17.29 8.65
N ASP A 61 5.85 -17.05 8.98
CA ASP A 61 4.74 -17.49 8.13
C ASP A 61 3.59 -16.51 8.29
N MET A 62 3.80 -15.29 7.83
CA MET A 62 2.79 -14.24 7.94
C MET A 62 1.71 -14.49 6.91
N LYS A 63 0.46 -14.47 7.36
CA LYS A 63 -0.69 -14.73 6.51
C LYS A 63 -1.53 -13.47 6.39
N VAL A 64 -1.51 -12.88 5.22
CA VAL A 64 -2.27 -11.66 4.99
C VAL A 64 -3.77 -11.98 4.94
N ILE A 65 -4.58 -11.07 5.46
CA ILE A 65 -6.04 -11.18 5.36
C ILE A 65 -6.43 -10.96 3.91
N THR A 66 -7.38 -11.74 3.42
CA THR A 66 -7.88 -11.57 2.06
C THR A 66 -9.38 -11.38 2.05
N LEU A 67 -9.85 -10.70 1.03
CA LEU A 67 -11.28 -10.56 0.74
C LEU A 67 -11.53 -11.31 -0.57
N THR A 68 -12.49 -12.21 -0.55
CA THR A 68 -12.72 -13.08 -1.70
C THR A 68 -14.08 -12.80 -2.33
N THR A 69 -14.08 -12.65 -3.65
CA THR A 69 -15.31 -12.59 -4.43
C THR A 69 -15.31 -13.78 -5.38
N PRO A 70 -16.42 -14.06 -6.08
CA PRO A 70 -16.40 -15.15 -7.04
C PRO A 70 -15.34 -15.01 -8.12
N ASP A 71 -14.94 -13.78 -8.41
CA ASP A 71 -14.03 -13.54 -9.53
C ASP A 71 -12.58 -13.36 -9.13
N ALA A 72 -12.30 -13.01 -7.86
CA ALA A 72 -10.94 -12.67 -7.50
C ALA A 72 -10.72 -12.70 -5.99
N VAL A 73 -9.45 -12.78 -5.62
CA VAL A 73 -9.02 -12.64 -4.24
C VAL A 73 -8.28 -11.32 -4.12
N PHE A 74 -8.64 -10.53 -3.13
CA PHE A 74 -8.07 -9.21 -2.91
C PHE A 74 -7.34 -9.16 -1.58
N VAL A 75 -6.20 -8.47 -1.57
CA VAL A 75 -5.52 -8.12 -0.32
C VAL A 75 -5.88 -6.68 -0.02
N PRO A 76 -6.58 -6.41 1.09
CA PRO A 76 -6.93 -5.04 1.45
C PRO A 76 -5.74 -4.33 2.07
N VAL A 77 -5.59 -3.07 1.73
CA VAL A 77 -4.64 -2.19 2.41
C VAL A 77 -5.38 -0.90 2.74
N PHE A 78 -4.89 -0.17 3.72
CA PHE A 78 -5.63 0.97 4.26
C PHE A 78 -4.75 2.19 4.39
N THR A 79 -5.34 3.36 4.19
CA THR A 79 -4.62 4.63 4.32
C THR A 79 -4.64 5.17 5.74
N SER A 80 -5.58 4.73 6.59
CA SER A 80 -5.64 5.22 7.96
C SER A 80 -6.39 4.22 8.83
N SER A 81 -6.28 4.40 10.14
CA SER A 81 -6.96 3.51 11.08
C SER A 81 -8.47 3.62 11.00
N ILE A 82 -8.99 4.76 10.57
CA ILE A 82 -10.42 4.94 10.42
C ILE A 82 -10.97 3.99 9.35
N ASP A 83 -10.14 3.66 8.37
CA ASP A 83 -10.57 2.85 7.23
C ASP A 83 -10.49 1.34 7.48
N PHE A 84 -9.94 0.91 8.63
CA PHE A 84 -9.80 -0.52 8.92
C PHE A 84 -11.14 -1.26 9.00
N GLY A 85 -12.17 -0.60 9.50
CA GLY A 85 -13.44 -1.27 9.68
C GLY A 85 -13.31 -2.42 10.67
N LYS A 86 -14.09 -3.47 10.42
CA LYS A 86 -14.11 -4.62 11.32
C LYS A 86 -12.89 -5.50 11.20
N VAL A 87 -12.07 -5.28 10.19
CA VAL A 87 -10.85 -6.07 10.03
C VAL A 87 -9.95 -5.91 11.25
N ALA A 88 -9.95 -4.71 11.87
CA ALA A 88 -9.11 -4.45 13.02
C ALA A 88 -9.39 -5.39 14.19
N GLU A 89 -10.60 -5.95 14.26
CA GLU A 89 -10.98 -6.82 15.36
C GLU A 89 -10.40 -8.22 15.24
N SER A 90 -10.06 -8.61 14.01
CA SER A 90 -9.61 -9.98 13.77
C SER A 90 -8.24 -10.05 13.10
N ALA A 91 -7.50 -8.98 13.10
CA ALA A 91 -6.22 -8.93 12.40
C ALA A 91 -5.19 -8.14 13.16
N ASP A 92 -3.93 -8.47 12.91
CA ASP A 92 -2.81 -7.64 13.31
C ASP A 92 -2.49 -6.77 12.12
N ILE A 93 -2.55 -5.45 12.30
CA ILE A 93 -2.36 -4.51 11.22
C ILE A 93 -0.97 -3.91 11.31
N LYS A 94 -0.23 -3.98 10.21
CA LYS A 94 1.14 -3.49 10.16
C LYS A 94 1.28 -2.43 9.10
N LEU A 95 2.04 -1.39 9.41
CA LEU A 95 2.38 -0.38 8.43
C LEU A 95 3.57 -0.91 7.63
N MET A 96 3.38 -1.12 6.34
CA MET A 96 4.39 -1.74 5.50
C MET A 96 4.75 -0.84 4.33
N SER A 97 6.02 -0.91 3.95
CA SER A 97 6.51 -0.23 2.76
C SER A 97 5.99 -0.93 1.50
N PRO A 98 5.74 -0.18 0.42
CA PRO A 98 5.31 -0.81 -0.83
C PRO A 98 6.31 -1.82 -1.36
N LYS A 99 7.60 -1.61 -1.13
CA LYS A 99 8.61 -2.57 -1.57
C LYS A 99 8.44 -3.93 -0.92
N ASP A 100 7.71 -3.98 0.19
CA ASP A 100 7.44 -5.24 0.88
C ASP A 100 6.08 -5.80 0.53
N PHE A 101 5.03 -4.95 0.50
CA PHE A 101 3.70 -5.51 0.31
C PHE A 101 3.34 -5.73 -1.17
N ILE A 102 3.84 -4.92 -2.09
CA ILE A 102 3.46 -5.11 -3.50
C ILE A 102 4.04 -6.38 -4.09
N PRO A 103 5.35 -6.68 -3.91
CA PRO A 103 5.85 -7.97 -4.41
C PRO A 103 5.16 -9.17 -3.77
N MET A 104 4.84 -9.06 -2.48
CA MET A 104 4.13 -10.13 -1.79
C MET A 104 2.78 -10.40 -2.46
N ILE A 105 2.02 -9.35 -2.72
CA ILE A 105 0.69 -9.49 -3.31
C ILE A 105 0.78 -10.02 -4.73
N VAL A 106 1.75 -9.52 -5.49
CA VAL A 106 1.94 -9.97 -6.88
C VAL A 106 2.34 -11.44 -6.91
N GLU A 107 3.20 -11.84 -5.99
CA GLU A 107 3.65 -13.23 -5.94
C GLU A 107 2.50 -14.17 -5.61
N LEU A 108 1.57 -13.73 -4.76
CA LEU A 108 0.39 -14.51 -4.43
C LEU A 108 -0.61 -14.56 -5.59
N GLY A 109 -0.44 -13.71 -6.59
CA GLY A 109 -1.39 -13.65 -7.69
C GLY A 109 -2.69 -12.99 -7.33
N HIS A 110 -2.71 -12.18 -6.29
CA HIS A 110 -3.93 -11.54 -5.80
C HIS A 110 -4.05 -10.13 -6.30
N HIS A 111 -5.27 -9.62 -6.26
CA HIS A 111 -5.54 -8.20 -6.50
C HIS A 111 -5.26 -7.42 -5.23
N LEU A 112 -5.09 -6.12 -5.40
CA LEU A 112 -4.94 -5.22 -4.26
C LEU A 112 -6.14 -4.28 -4.23
N VAL A 113 -6.68 -4.03 -3.04
CA VAL A 113 -7.75 -3.05 -2.90
C VAL A 113 -7.37 -2.09 -1.78
N VAL A 114 -7.42 -0.80 -2.08
CA VAL A 114 -7.16 0.24 -1.10
C VAL A 114 -8.50 0.69 -0.51
N ASN A 115 -8.61 0.67 0.80
CA ASN A 115 -9.80 1.13 1.53
C ASN A 115 -11.09 0.46 1.05
N PRO A 116 -11.19 -0.88 1.17
CA PRO A 116 -12.33 -1.61 0.59
C PRO A 116 -13.69 -1.25 1.17
N PHE A 117 -13.74 -0.65 2.35
CA PHE A 117 -15.00 -0.36 3.02
C PHE A 117 -15.51 1.06 2.80
N GLY A 118 -14.86 1.82 1.93
CA GLY A 118 -15.26 3.18 1.63
C GLY A 118 -15.00 3.50 0.17
N GLU A 119 -14.35 4.64 -0.06
CA GLU A 119 -13.91 5.02 -1.41
C GLU A 119 -12.73 4.13 -1.77
N TYR A 120 -12.98 3.06 -2.48
CA TYR A 120 -11.96 2.06 -2.73
C TYR A 120 -11.30 2.24 -4.10
N PHE A 121 -10.11 1.64 -4.23
CA PHE A 121 -9.37 1.64 -5.48
C PHE A 121 -8.80 0.24 -5.68
N LEU A 122 -9.01 -0.31 -6.87
CA LEU A 122 -8.59 -1.68 -7.18
C LEU A 122 -7.38 -1.68 -8.10
N LEU A 123 -6.45 -2.59 -7.81
CA LEU A 123 -5.31 -2.86 -8.68
C LEU A 123 -5.21 -4.36 -8.92
N TRP A 124 -5.09 -4.74 -10.19
CA TRP A 124 -4.93 -6.15 -10.49
C TRP A 124 -3.46 -6.48 -10.72
N PRO A 125 -3.12 -7.79 -10.64
CA PRO A 125 -1.71 -8.20 -10.63
C PRO A 125 -0.91 -7.72 -11.83
N GLU A 126 -1.51 -7.74 -13.02
CA GLU A 126 -0.80 -7.33 -14.23
C GLU A 126 -0.36 -5.87 -14.15
N LEU A 127 -1.26 -5.03 -13.65
CA LEU A 127 -0.94 -3.61 -13.54
C LEU A 127 0.19 -3.38 -12.56
N MET A 128 0.16 -4.08 -11.43
CA MET A 128 1.23 -3.96 -10.44
C MET A 128 2.55 -4.45 -11.01
N ARG A 129 2.51 -5.56 -11.75
CA ARG A 129 3.73 -6.15 -12.30
C ARG A 129 4.36 -5.26 -13.36
N GLU A 130 3.53 -4.67 -14.21
CA GLU A 130 4.04 -3.90 -15.33
C GLU A 130 4.40 -2.48 -14.96
N HIS A 131 3.62 -1.87 -14.06
CA HIS A 131 3.73 -0.44 -13.81
C HIS A 131 4.26 -0.08 -12.44
N MET A 132 4.41 -1.04 -11.55
CA MET A 132 4.83 -0.74 -10.20
C MET A 132 6.11 -1.45 -9.78
N LEU A 133 6.26 -2.73 -10.10
CA LEU A 133 7.46 -3.46 -9.68
C LEU A 133 8.76 -2.83 -10.19
N PRO A 134 8.86 -2.46 -11.48
CA PRO A 134 10.09 -1.81 -11.95
C PRO A 134 10.32 -0.47 -11.27
N PHE A 135 9.25 0.26 -11.02
CA PHE A 135 9.33 1.54 -10.36
C PHE A 135 9.77 1.38 -8.90
N LEU A 136 9.30 0.33 -8.25
CA LEU A 136 9.69 0.03 -6.88
C LEU A 136 11.17 -0.24 -6.75
N GLU A 137 11.75 -0.92 -7.71
CA GLU A 137 13.18 -1.20 -7.66
C GLU A 137 13.99 0.09 -7.66
N GLN A 138 13.61 1.03 -8.52
CA GLN A 138 14.28 2.32 -8.53
C GLN A 138 14.11 3.03 -7.21
N TYR A 139 12.89 3.03 -6.69
CA TYR A 139 12.59 3.69 -5.45
C TYR A 139 13.35 3.06 -4.28
N ASN A 140 13.40 1.74 -4.27
CA ASN A 140 14.12 1.03 -3.22
C ASN A 140 15.60 1.33 -3.25
N SER A 141 16.19 1.36 -4.44
CA SER A 141 17.60 1.68 -4.56
C SER A 141 17.89 3.08 -4.03
N PHE A 142 17.02 4.02 -4.36
CA PHE A 142 17.19 5.38 -3.89
C PHE A 142 17.08 5.44 -2.37
N VAL A 143 16.08 4.80 -1.83
CA VAL A 143 15.87 4.80 -0.38
C VAL A 143 17.04 4.12 0.32
N ASP A 144 17.49 3.00 -0.18
CA ASP A 144 18.61 2.31 0.41
C ASP A 144 19.86 3.18 0.40
N THR A 145 20.10 3.84 -0.70
CA THR A 145 21.24 4.74 -0.81
C THR A 145 21.14 5.90 0.16
N ALA A 146 19.93 6.42 0.34
CA ALA A 146 19.74 7.61 1.16
C ALA A 146 19.72 7.33 2.65
N PHE A 147 19.17 6.17 3.03
CA PHE A 147 18.92 5.92 4.45
C PHE A 147 19.67 4.75 5.04
N THR A 148 20.14 3.84 4.25
CA THR A 148 20.79 2.73 4.81
C THR A 148 22.17 3.06 5.05
N SER A 149 22.61 2.81 5.99
CA SER A 149 23.86 3.04 6.16
C SER A 149 24.60 2.13 5.70
N PRO A 150 25.38 2.24 5.54
CA PRO A 150 26.16 1.48 5.04
C PRO A 150 26.41 0.34 5.39
N PRO A 151 26.43 0.00 5.31
CA PRO A 151 26.69 -0.74 5.41
C PRO A 151 26.88 -1.76 5.60
N LYS A 152 26.62 -2.04 5.41
CA LYS A 152 26.79 -2.94 5.58
C LYS A 152 27.40 -3.48 4.95
N ASN A 153 27.80 -3.45 4.51
CA ASN A 153 28.48 -3.93 3.86
C ASN A 153 28.65 -4.50 3.72
#